data_ad062f6c7ea7d28f1a45386bf3316af2
#
_entry.id   ad062f6c7ea7d28f1a45386bf3316af2
#
_cell.length_a   1.000
_cell.length_b   1.000
_cell.length_c   1.000
_cell.angle_alpha   90.00
_cell.angle_beta   90.00
_cell.angle_gamma   90.00
#
_symmetry.space_group_name_H-M   'P 1'
#
loop_
_entity.id
_entity.type
_entity.pdbx_description
1 polymer ?
#
loop_
_entity_poly.entity_id
_entity_poly.type
_entity_poly.pdbx_seq_one_letter_code
_entity_poly.pdbx_strand_id
1 'polypeptide(L)'
;MPSLTERLERCYASAVHDVLREMGHGECVLPPEIRLLDRSKRIAGEIFTVAGQIDQTLSRHDSLLLWARVLSRAPSGKVIVCQPNTR
;
A
#
# COMPACT_ATOMS: atom_id res chain seq x y z
N MET A 1 -13.32 -17.51 -13.61
CA MET A 1 -12.03 -16.93 -14.04
C MET A 1 -11.43 -16.08 -12.94
N PRO A 2 -10.16 -16.21 -12.63
CA PRO A 2 -9.54 -15.34 -11.64
C PRO A 2 -9.51 -13.90 -12.14
N SER A 3 -9.69 -12.96 -11.22
CA SER A 3 -9.60 -11.53 -11.50
C SER A 3 -8.15 -11.13 -11.82
N LEU A 4 -7.96 -9.94 -12.35
CA LEU A 4 -6.62 -9.39 -12.56
C LEU A 4 -5.83 -9.35 -11.25
N THR A 5 -6.49 -8.95 -10.16
CA THR A 5 -5.88 -8.91 -8.84
C THR A 5 -5.37 -10.29 -8.40
N GLU A 6 -6.20 -11.33 -8.55
CA GLU A 6 -5.80 -12.69 -8.20
C GLU A 6 -4.62 -13.19 -9.05
N ARG A 7 -4.63 -12.84 -10.32
CA ARG A 7 -3.53 -13.20 -11.23
C ARG A 7 -2.23 -12.49 -10.85
N LEU A 8 -2.31 -11.22 -10.50
CA LEU A 8 -1.14 -10.44 -10.08
C LEU A 8 -0.56 -10.95 -8.76
N GLU A 9 -1.40 -11.39 -7.84
CA GLU A 9 -0.93 -11.95 -6.57
C GLU A 9 -0.02 -13.17 -6.75
N ARG A 10 -0.18 -13.87 -7.86
CA ARG A 10 0.64 -15.06 -8.18
C ARG A 10 1.98 -14.72 -8.83
N CYS A 11 2.18 -13.46 -9.21
CA CYS A 11 3.39 -13.03 -9.88
C CYS A 11 4.40 -12.45 -8.90
N TYR A 12 5.68 -12.59 -9.24
CA TYR A 12 6.72 -11.85 -8.53
C TYR A 12 6.69 -10.38 -8.95
N ALA A 13 6.87 -9.48 -8.00
CA ALA A 13 6.86 -8.04 -8.29
C ALA A 13 7.91 -7.65 -9.33
N SER A 14 9.08 -8.26 -9.28
CA SER A 14 10.15 -7.99 -10.26
C SER A 14 9.75 -8.36 -11.68
N ALA A 15 9.03 -9.48 -11.86
CA ALA A 15 8.55 -9.88 -13.18
C ALA A 15 7.50 -8.91 -13.71
N VAL A 16 6.59 -8.46 -12.85
CA VAL A 16 5.59 -7.47 -13.23
C VAL A 16 6.25 -6.15 -13.61
N HIS A 17 7.25 -5.73 -12.87
CA HIS A 17 8.00 -4.51 -13.17
C HIS A 17 8.65 -4.58 -14.54
N ASP A 18 9.30 -5.69 -14.87
CA ASP A 18 9.98 -5.89 -16.16
C ASP A 18 8.99 -5.79 -17.32
N VAL A 19 7.82 -6.42 -17.19
CA VAL A 19 6.78 -6.36 -18.22
C VAL A 19 6.26 -4.93 -18.38
N LEU A 20 6.03 -4.23 -17.30
CA LEU A 20 5.57 -2.83 -17.35
C LEU A 20 6.58 -1.92 -18.03
N ARG A 21 7.87 -2.14 -17.79
CA ARG A 21 8.93 -1.39 -18.49
C ARG A 21 8.90 -1.62 -19.98
N GLU A 22 8.74 -2.86 -20.42
CA GLU A 22 8.62 -3.19 -21.84
C GLU A 22 7.38 -2.55 -22.48
N MET A 23 6.32 -2.36 -21.72
CA MET A 23 5.11 -1.70 -22.18
C MET A 23 5.23 -0.17 -22.23
N GLY A 24 6.38 0.38 -21.85
CA GLY A 24 6.63 1.82 -21.89
C GLY A 24 6.35 2.55 -20.58
N HIS A 25 5.99 1.82 -19.53
CA HIS A 25 5.86 2.42 -18.20
C HIS A 25 7.24 2.52 -17.55
N GLY A 26 7.50 3.59 -16.84
CA GLY A 26 8.78 3.82 -16.21
C GLY A 26 8.96 3.02 -14.92
N GLU A 27 9.63 3.61 -13.95
CA GLU A 27 9.83 2.98 -12.66
C GLU A 27 8.50 2.77 -11.95
N CYS A 28 8.16 1.51 -11.69
CA CYS A 28 6.90 1.11 -11.08
C CYS A 28 7.07 0.42 -9.73
N VAL A 29 8.27 0.48 -9.16
CA VAL A 29 8.57 -0.12 -7.85
C VAL A 29 8.58 0.97 -6.79
N LEU A 30 7.86 0.72 -5.71
CA LEU A 30 7.83 1.64 -4.57
C LEU A 30 9.21 1.69 -3.89
N PRO A 31 9.55 2.81 -3.23
CA PRO A 31 10.79 2.91 -2.48
C PRO A 31 10.92 1.80 -1.43
N PRO A 32 12.15 1.35 -1.10
CA PRO A 32 12.33 0.26 -0.15
C PRO A 32 11.86 0.58 1.28
N GLU A 33 11.61 1.84 1.59
CA GLU A 33 11.04 2.26 2.86
C GLU A 33 9.58 1.85 3.01
N ILE A 34 8.88 1.65 1.88
CA ILE A 34 7.49 1.19 1.89
C ILE A 34 7.51 -0.33 1.84
N ARG A 35 7.04 -0.96 2.90
CA ARG A 35 7.14 -2.40 3.09
C ARG A 35 5.81 -2.99 3.48
N LEU A 36 5.63 -4.27 3.16
CA LEU A 36 4.50 -5.05 3.64
C LEU A 36 4.58 -5.22 5.16
N LEU A 37 3.42 -5.16 5.81
CA LEU A 37 3.32 -5.50 7.23
C LEU A 37 3.68 -6.97 7.48
N ASP A 38 3.20 -7.85 6.61
CA ASP A 38 3.52 -9.27 6.68
C ASP A 38 4.33 -9.65 5.44
N ARG A 39 5.64 -9.76 5.60
CA ARG A 39 6.56 -10.05 4.50
C ARG A 39 6.45 -11.47 3.94
N SER A 40 5.75 -12.35 4.64
CA SER A 40 5.55 -13.72 4.17
C SER A 40 4.47 -13.81 3.09
N LYS A 41 3.72 -12.74 2.86
CA LYS A 41 2.59 -12.72 1.93
C LYS A 41 2.88 -11.87 0.71
N ARG A 42 2.23 -12.23 -0.39
CA ARG A 42 2.10 -11.36 -1.55
C ARG A 42 0.71 -10.80 -1.58
N ILE A 43 0.60 -9.52 -1.90
CA ILE A 43 -0.70 -8.87 -2.04
C ILE A 43 -0.75 -8.12 -3.37
N ALA A 44 -1.93 -8.03 -3.93
CA ALA A 44 -2.21 -7.22 -5.10
C ALA A 44 -3.60 -6.63 -4.96
N GLY A 45 -3.80 -5.45 -5.50
CA GLY A 45 -5.10 -4.81 -5.48
C GLY A 45 -5.01 -3.36 -5.89
N GLU A 46 -6.16 -2.74 -6.07
CA GLU A 46 -6.20 -1.30 -6.27
C GLU A 46 -5.74 -0.59 -5.01
N ILE A 47 -5.05 0.52 -5.18
CA ILE A 47 -4.43 1.25 -4.08
C ILE A 47 -5.42 2.18 -3.41
N PHE A 48 -5.40 2.19 -2.09
CA PHE A 48 -6.01 3.21 -1.25
C PHE A 48 -4.88 3.90 -0.48
N THR A 49 -4.60 5.16 -0.82
CA THR A 49 -3.48 5.88 -0.22
C THR A 49 -3.90 6.62 1.04
N VAL A 50 -3.01 6.58 2.03
CA VAL A 50 -3.19 7.32 3.28
C VAL A 50 -1.92 8.10 3.54
N ALA A 51 -2.05 9.42 3.63
CA ALA A 51 -0.95 10.30 4.00
C ALA A 51 -1.18 10.79 5.44
N GLY A 52 -0.12 10.84 6.21
CA GLY A 52 -0.19 11.32 7.59
C GLY A 52 0.87 12.35 7.87
N GLN A 53 0.72 13.05 8.97
CA GLN A 53 1.73 13.96 9.49
C GLN A 53 1.75 13.88 11.01
N ILE A 54 2.90 14.23 11.57
CA ILE A 54 3.04 14.25 13.03
C ILE A 54 2.26 15.43 13.58
N ASP A 55 1.39 15.16 14.56
CA ASP A 55 0.67 16.17 15.30
C ASP A 55 0.92 15.92 16.79
N GLN A 56 1.79 16.74 17.37
CA GLN A 56 2.16 16.60 18.78
C GLN A 56 1.09 17.10 19.74
N THR A 57 0.02 17.71 19.22
CA THR A 57 -1.11 18.13 20.05
C THR A 57 -2.07 16.99 20.39
N LEU A 58 -2.00 15.90 19.66
CA LEU A 58 -2.84 14.74 19.89
C LEU A 58 -2.22 13.81 20.92
N SER A 59 -3.03 13.28 21.82
CA SER A 59 -2.62 12.20 22.70
C SER A 59 -2.42 10.92 21.88
N ARG A 60 -1.69 9.95 22.45
CA ARG A 60 -1.51 8.65 21.83
C ARG A 60 -2.85 7.97 21.56
N HIS A 61 -3.76 8.07 22.53
CA HIS A 61 -5.11 7.49 22.39
C HIS A 61 -5.88 8.10 21.22
N ASP A 62 -5.87 9.44 21.13
CA ASP A 62 -6.58 10.15 20.06
C ASP A 62 -5.95 9.87 18.69
N SER A 63 -4.64 9.76 18.60
CA SER A 63 -3.94 9.36 17.38
C SER A 63 -4.39 7.98 16.91
N LEU A 64 -4.46 7.01 17.82
CA LEU A 64 -4.88 5.66 17.48
C LEU A 64 -6.34 5.62 17.03
N LEU A 65 -7.22 6.41 17.64
CA LEU A 65 -8.62 6.50 17.21
C LEU A 65 -8.72 7.09 15.81
N LEU A 66 -7.92 8.10 15.52
CA LEU A 66 -7.91 8.72 14.19
C LEU A 66 -7.44 7.71 13.13
N TRP A 67 -6.38 6.96 13.40
CA TRP A 67 -5.90 5.90 12.53
C TRP A 67 -6.98 4.84 12.29
N ALA A 68 -7.66 4.42 13.35
CA ALA A 68 -8.72 3.43 13.24
C ALA A 68 -9.85 3.92 12.33
N ARG A 69 -10.22 5.19 12.43
CA ARG A 69 -11.24 5.78 11.56
C ARG A 69 -10.80 5.81 10.10
N VAL A 70 -9.56 6.21 9.85
CA VAL A 70 -9.03 6.27 8.49
C VAL A 70 -9.00 4.88 7.86
N LEU A 71 -8.49 3.89 8.58
CA LEU A 71 -8.40 2.52 8.08
C LEU A 71 -9.79 1.90 7.86
N SER A 72 -10.77 2.26 8.70
CA SER A 72 -12.13 1.73 8.55
C SER A 72 -12.84 2.23 7.29
N ARG A 73 -12.36 3.31 6.70
CA ARG A 73 -12.92 3.86 5.46
C ARG A 73 -12.38 3.18 4.20
N ALA A 74 -11.32 2.40 4.34
CA ALA A 74 -10.75 1.72 3.19
C ALA A 74 -11.72 0.66 2.68
N PRO A 75 -12.05 0.65 1.38
CA PRO A 75 -12.91 -0.38 0.82
C PRO A 75 -12.26 -1.76 0.91
N SER A 76 -13.09 -2.79 1.05
CA SER A 76 -12.62 -4.16 1.04
C SER A 76 -11.92 -4.49 -0.27
N GLY A 77 -10.85 -5.25 -0.23
CA GLY A 77 -10.10 -5.68 -1.41
C GLY A 77 -9.06 -4.67 -1.90
N LYS A 78 -8.95 -3.52 -1.28
CA LYS A 78 -7.93 -2.52 -1.64
C LYS A 78 -6.65 -2.75 -0.87
N VAL A 79 -5.52 -2.39 -1.48
CA VAL A 79 -4.22 -2.37 -0.81
C VAL A 79 -4.01 -0.98 -0.23
N ILE A 80 -3.83 -0.93 1.08
CA ILE A 80 -3.61 0.34 1.78
C ILE A 80 -2.12 0.66 1.76
N VAL A 81 -1.77 1.80 1.20
CA VAL A 81 -0.40 2.32 1.21
C VAL A 81 -0.36 3.54 2.11
N CYS A 82 0.37 3.43 3.20
CA CYS A 82 0.51 4.50 4.18
C CYS A 82 1.86 5.19 4.02
N GLN A 83 1.83 6.50 3.98
CA GLN A 83 3.04 7.31 3.92
C GLN A 83 2.98 8.37 5.02
N PRO A 84 3.45 8.05 6.21
CA PRO A 84 3.50 9.04 7.29
C PRO A 84 4.57 10.08 6.99
N ASN A 85 4.26 11.33 7.30
CA ASN A 85 5.22 12.41 7.25
C ASN A 85 5.97 12.44 8.58
N THR A 86 7.26 12.17 8.54
CA THR A 86 8.10 12.06 9.73
C THR A 86 8.91 13.33 10.04
N ARG A 87 8.66 14.40 9.35
CA ARG A 87 9.34 15.66 9.60
C ARG A 87 8.79 16.40 10.80
#